data_5b69b3bf53d069a5f586c9f60ef150ae
#
_entry.id   5b69b3bf53d069a5f586c9f60ef150ae
#
_cell.length_a   1.000
_cell.length_b   1.000
_cell.length_c   1.000
_cell.angle_alpha   90.00
_cell.angle_beta   90.00
_cell.angle_gamma   90.00
#
_symmetry.space_group_name_H-M   'P 1'
#
loop_
_entity.id
_entity.type
_entity.pdbx_description
1 polymer ?
#
loop_
_entity_poly.entity_id
_entity_poly.type
_entity_poly.pdbx_seq_one_letter_code
_entity_poly.pdbx_strand_id
1 'polypeptide(L)'
;TILQQQQTMTTTKEMLSLVSTHCGVGIKQNSKGNREVWIGGKLHISAVDGDIPVAAFYSGANVHDSSVALPLINETSKRVNYLYDLQDAGYDSNIIRDFSKKLGHCPIIDINPKNSKELKAKIELQKEEKRKFEMLLLPQNSDTHHYNQRSMVERVNKYLKDDFGCNTIYYQGATKVASVLAFGILSICIHQSLKLVT
;
A
#
# COMPACT_ATOMS: atom_id res chain seq x y z
N THR A 1 4.10 -15.46 13.07
CA THR A 1 3.27 -14.61 12.15
C THR A 1 3.65 -14.88 10.71
N ILE A 2 2.77 -14.56 9.73
CA ILE A 2 3.06 -14.68 8.30
C ILE A 2 4.33 -13.90 7.94
N LEU A 3 4.50 -12.68 8.45
CA LEU A 3 5.69 -11.86 8.23
C LEU A 3 6.99 -12.55 8.69
N GLN A 4 6.97 -13.23 9.84
CA GLN A 4 8.15 -13.97 10.33
C GLN A 4 8.55 -15.12 9.40
N GLN A 5 7.59 -15.78 8.79
CA GLN A 5 7.86 -16.84 7.82
C GLN A 5 8.34 -16.25 6.49
N GLN A 6 7.70 -15.20 6.00
CA GLN A 6 8.07 -14.54 4.75
C GLN A 6 9.49 -13.97 4.76
N GLN A 7 9.98 -13.43 5.87
CA GLN A 7 11.34 -12.86 5.94
C GLN A 7 12.46 -13.89 5.71
N THR A 8 12.18 -15.18 5.86
CA THR A 8 13.13 -16.26 5.59
C THR A 8 13.06 -16.78 4.15
N MET A 9 12.07 -16.34 3.38
CA MET A 9 11.85 -16.74 2.01
C MET A 9 12.58 -15.82 1.04
N THR A 10 12.98 -16.36 -0.11
CA THR A 10 13.75 -15.61 -1.11
C THR A 10 12.90 -15.17 -2.29
N THR A 11 11.85 -15.93 -2.61
CA THR A 11 11.02 -15.64 -3.79
C THR A 11 9.68 -15.04 -3.43
N THR A 12 9.21 -14.10 -4.24
CA THR A 12 7.87 -13.51 -4.12
C THR A 12 6.77 -14.57 -4.14
N LYS A 13 6.95 -15.63 -4.95
CA LYS A 13 5.99 -16.74 -5.08
C LYS A 13 5.85 -17.53 -3.78
N GLU A 14 6.95 -17.84 -3.11
CA GLU A 14 6.93 -18.50 -1.79
C GLU A 14 6.25 -17.62 -0.74
N MET A 15 6.57 -16.33 -0.68
CA MET A 15 5.95 -15.39 0.25
C MET A 15 4.44 -15.31 0.04
N LEU A 16 3.98 -15.30 -1.22
CA LEU A 16 2.56 -15.26 -1.57
C LEU A 16 1.82 -16.57 -1.30
N SER A 17 2.50 -17.71 -1.26
CA SER A 17 1.86 -18.99 -0.93
C SER A 17 1.26 -19.03 0.48
N LEU A 18 1.72 -18.15 1.38
CA LEU A 18 1.18 -17.96 2.73
C LEU A 18 -0.02 -17.03 2.79
N VAL A 19 -0.34 -16.35 1.69
CA VAL A 19 -1.41 -15.35 1.61
C VAL A 19 -2.65 -15.97 1.01
N SER A 20 -3.76 -15.99 1.75
CA SER A 20 -5.02 -16.53 1.25
C SER A 20 -5.61 -15.65 0.14
N THR A 21 -5.99 -16.27 -0.96
CA THR A 21 -6.73 -15.65 -2.07
C THR A 21 -8.22 -15.96 -2.06
N HIS A 22 -8.68 -16.73 -1.05
CA HIS A 22 -10.10 -17.05 -0.91
C HIS A 22 -10.92 -15.81 -0.56
N CYS A 23 -12.13 -15.76 -1.07
CA CYS A 23 -13.12 -14.76 -0.70
C CYS A 23 -13.29 -14.71 0.82
N GLY A 24 -13.20 -13.52 1.39
CA GLY A 24 -13.29 -13.31 2.84
C GLY A 24 -14.17 -12.12 3.18
N VAL A 25 -14.38 -11.90 4.48
CA VAL A 25 -15.10 -10.72 4.99
C VAL A 25 -14.08 -9.65 5.37
N GLY A 26 -14.16 -8.51 4.72
CA GLY A 26 -13.37 -7.32 5.06
C GLY A 26 -14.18 -6.36 5.91
N ILE A 27 -13.53 -5.69 6.85
CA ILE A 27 -14.11 -4.66 7.70
C ILE A 27 -13.15 -3.47 7.71
N LYS A 28 -13.64 -2.27 7.42
CA LYS A 28 -12.90 -1.03 7.60
C LYS A 28 -13.78 0.01 8.28
N GLN A 29 -13.16 0.99 8.90
CA GLN A 29 -13.84 2.18 9.42
C GLN A 29 -13.64 3.31 8.42
N ASN A 30 -14.74 3.94 7.99
CA ASN A 30 -14.65 5.08 7.09
C ASN A 30 -14.30 6.37 7.86
N SER A 31 -14.05 7.46 7.13
CA SER A 31 -13.69 8.76 7.71
C SER A 31 -14.76 9.35 8.65
N LYS A 32 -16.00 8.87 8.55
CA LYS A 32 -17.13 9.27 9.42
C LYS A 32 -17.28 8.39 10.66
N GLY A 33 -16.36 7.43 10.86
CA GLY A 33 -16.40 6.49 12.00
C GLY A 33 -17.33 5.29 11.83
N ASN A 34 -18.04 5.17 10.70
CA ASN A 34 -18.93 4.04 10.45
C ASN A 34 -18.14 2.82 9.97
N ARG A 35 -18.58 1.62 10.36
CA ARG A 35 -18.01 0.36 9.88
C ARG A 35 -18.59 0.02 8.52
N GLU A 36 -17.72 -0.21 7.56
CA GLU A 36 -18.05 -0.76 6.25
C GLU A 36 -17.62 -2.22 6.21
N VAL A 37 -18.54 -3.10 5.86
CA VAL A 37 -18.32 -4.54 5.75
C VAL A 37 -18.56 -4.94 4.30
N TRP A 38 -17.64 -5.72 3.73
CA TRP A 38 -17.79 -6.28 2.39
C TRP A 38 -17.32 -7.73 2.34
N ILE A 39 -17.86 -8.48 1.39
CA ILE A 39 -17.45 -9.85 1.09
C ILE A 39 -16.70 -9.82 -0.24
N GLY A 40 -15.49 -10.38 -0.27
CA GLY A 40 -14.69 -10.38 -1.49
C GLY A 40 -13.20 -10.50 -1.24
N GLY A 41 -12.44 -9.69 -1.97
CA GLY A 41 -10.99 -9.62 -1.87
C GLY A 41 -10.48 -8.19 -1.76
N LYS A 42 -9.17 -8.08 -1.67
CA LYS A 42 -8.40 -6.84 -1.67
C LYS A 42 -7.37 -6.88 -2.79
N LEU A 43 -7.13 -5.73 -3.39
CA LEU A 43 -6.01 -5.51 -4.28
C LEU A 43 -4.95 -4.68 -3.54
N HIS A 44 -3.73 -5.19 -3.49
CA HIS A 44 -2.57 -4.50 -2.93
C HIS A 44 -1.70 -4.03 -4.09
N ILE A 45 -1.36 -2.74 -4.11
CA ILE A 45 -0.65 -2.11 -5.23
C ILE A 45 0.58 -1.38 -4.70
N SER A 46 1.69 -1.52 -5.40
CA SER A 46 2.84 -0.62 -5.34
C SER A 46 2.85 0.26 -6.58
N ALA A 47 2.97 1.56 -6.40
CA ALA A 47 3.03 2.54 -7.46
C ALA A 47 4.28 3.42 -7.32
N VAL A 48 4.76 3.93 -8.44
CA VAL A 48 5.88 4.88 -8.52
C VAL A 48 5.41 6.20 -9.13
N ASP A 49 6.30 7.17 -9.21
CA ASP A 49 6.04 8.49 -9.77
C ASP A 49 5.30 8.42 -11.11
N GLY A 50 4.35 9.33 -11.29
CA GLY A 50 3.45 9.32 -12.45
C GLY A 50 2.22 8.42 -12.29
N ASP A 51 1.91 7.97 -11.07
CA ASP A 51 0.78 7.08 -10.78
C ASP A 51 0.85 5.75 -11.54
N ILE A 52 2.08 5.23 -11.73
CA ILE A 52 2.33 3.99 -12.49
C ILE A 52 2.37 2.81 -11.53
N PRO A 53 1.44 1.85 -11.61
CA PRO A 53 1.50 0.63 -10.82
C PRO A 53 2.64 -0.28 -11.31
N VAL A 54 3.49 -0.70 -10.37
CA VAL A 54 4.67 -1.55 -10.66
C VAL A 54 4.43 -2.99 -10.25
N ALA A 55 3.82 -3.20 -9.10
CA ALA A 55 3.47 -4.51 -8.59
C ALA A 55 2.07 -4.50 -7.99
N ALA A 56 1.34 -5.60 -8.16
CA ALA A 56 0.02 -5.76 -7.60
C ALA A 56 -0.28 -7.21 -7.26
N PHE A 57 -0.93 -7.44 -6.11
CA PHE A 57 -1.33 -8.76 -5.64
C PHE A 57 -2.76 -8.74 -5.12
N TYR A 58 -3.48 -9.81 -5.40
CA TYR A 58 -4.83 -10.04 -4.90
C TYR A 58 -4.81 -10.93 -3.66
N SER A 59 -5.61 -10.60 -2.66
CA SER A 59 -5.83 -11.43 -1.47
C SER A 59 -7.30 -11.46 -1.06
N GLY A 60 -7.67 -12.36 -0.16
CA GLY A 60 -8.97 -12.32 0.49
C GLY A 60 -9.16 -11.05 1.34
N ALA A 61 -10.40 -10.58 1.46
CA ALA A 61 -10.70 -9.35 2.18
C ALA A 61 -10.34 -9.39 3.69
N ASN A 62 -10.26 -10.58 4.27
CA ASN A 62 -9.88 -10.81 5.66
C ASN A 62 -8.36 -10.81 5.89
N VAL A 63 -7.54 -10.80 4.83
CA VAL A 63 -6.08 -10.75 4.94
C VAL A 63 -5.66 -9.37 5.42
N HIS A 64 -4.76 -9.32 6.40
CA HIS A 64 -4.19 -8.06 6.85
C HIS A 64 -3.21 -7.49 5.82
N ASP A 65 -3.27 -6.19 5.55
CA ASP A 65 -2.50 -5.55 4.48
C ASP A 65 -0.98 -5.73 4.66
N SER A 66 -0.48 -5.71 5.89
CA SER A 66 0.93 -5.97 6.20
C SER A 66 1.42 -7.35 5.75
N SER A 67 0.53 -8.35 5.65
CA SER A 67 0.90 -9.70 5.20
C SER A 67 1.32 -9.76 3.72
N VAL A 68 1.03 -8.72 2.96
CA VAL A 68 1.42 -8.61 1.54
C VAL A 68 2.56 -7.60 1.33
N ALA A 69 3.04 -6.96 2.40
CA ALA A 69 4.08 -5.94 2.32
C ALA A 69 5.41 -6.49 1.77
N LEU A 70 5.91 -7.58 2.36
CA LEU A 70 7.20 -8.14 1.95
C LEU A 70 7.21 -8.60 0.48
N PRO A 71 6.23 -9.41 0.01
CA PRO A 71 6.17 -9.77 -1.41
C PRO A 71 6.02 -8.55 -2.32
N LEU A 72 5.30 -7.50 -1.91
CA LEU A 72 5.12 -6.29 -2.70
C LEU A 72 6.43 -5.51 -2.83
N ILE A 73 7.16 -5.28 -1.73
CA ILE A 73 8.49 -4.65 -1.75
C ILE A 73 9.47 -5.46 -2.58
N ASN A 74 9.51 -6.79 -2.37
CA ASN A 74 10.42 -7.69 -3.09
C ASN A 74 10.16 -7.70 -4.61
N GLU A 75 8.89 -7.62 -5.03
CA GLU A 75 8.56 -7.59 -6.46
C GLU A 75 8.84 -6.21 -7.06
N THR A 76 8.57 -5.14 -6.33
CA THR A 76 8.84 -3.76 -6.77
C THR A 76 10.34 -3.54 -6.97
N SER A 77 11.18 -3.99 -6.03
CA SER A 77 12.63 -3.84 -6.10
C SER A 77 13.29 -4.58 -7.27
N LYS A 78 12.64 -5.62 -7.81
CA LYS A 78 13.09 -6.32 -9.01
C LYS A 78 12.79 -5.58 -10.31
N ARG A 79 11.80 -4.70 -10.29
CA ARG A 79 11.29 -4.03 -11.50
C ARG A 79 11.80 -2.62 -11.67
N VAL A 80 12.00 -1.92 -10.57
CA VAL A 80 12.43 -0.51 -10.56
C VAL A 80 13.45 -0.27 -9.46
N ASN A 81 14.37 0.66 -9.72
CA ASN A 81 15.29 1.16 -8.71
C ASN A 81 14.64 2.35 -8.00
N TYR A 82 14.52 2.27 -6.69
CA TYR A 82 13.96 3.33 -5.86
C TYR A 82 14.62 3.35 -4.49
N LEU A 83 14.50 4.46 -3.78
CA LEU A 83 15.14 4.63 -2.47
C LEU A 83 14.14 4.56 -1.32
N TYR A 84 12.93 5.08 -1.47
CA TYR A 84 11.98 5.24 -0.38
C TYR A 84 10.81 4.28 -0.47
N ASP A 85 10.60 3.48 0.58
CA ASP A 85 9.37 2.69 0.80
C ASP A 85 8.38 3.50 1.63
N LEU A 86 7.36 4.06 0.98
CA LEU A 86 6.35 4.90 1.61
C LEU A 86 5.11 4.07 1.96
N GLN A 87 4.85 3.90 3.24
CA GLN A 87 3.73 3.07 3.70
C GLN A 87 2.97 3.75 4.85
N ASP A 88 1.70 3.39 5.01
CA ASP A 88 0.89 3.93 6.10
C ASP A 88 1.13 3.20 7.44
N ALA A 89 0.52 3.71 8.52
CA ALA A 89 0.65 3.16 9.85
C ALA A 89 0.15 1.70 9.99
N GLY A 90 -0.64 1.20 9.04
CA GLY A 90 -1.06 -0.21 9.00
C GLY A 90 0.08 -1.18 8.73
N TYR A 91 1.17 -0.68 8.15
CA TYR A 91 2.38 -1.44 7.84
C TYR A 91 3.48 -1.28 8.91
N ASP A 92 3.22 -0.61 10.02
CA ASP A 92 4.21 -0.38 11.08
C ASP A 92 4.63 -1.68 11.76
N SER A 93 5.73 -2.25 11.27
CA SER A 93 6.35 -3.47 11.77
C SER A 93 7.87 -3.39 11.59
N ASN A 94 8.61 -3.79 12.63
CA ASN A 94 10.07 -3.87 12.55
C ASN A 94 10.52 -4.82 11.42
N ILE A 95 9.80 -5.93 11.20
CA ILE A 95 10.11 -6.90 10.14
C ILE A 95 10.05 -6.24 8.76
N ILE A 96 9.04 -5.41 8.50
CA ILE A 96 8.89 -4.69 7.23
C ILE A 96 10.00 -3.66 7.07
N ARG A 97 10.31 -2.89 8.13
CA ARG A 97 11.40 -1.90 8.12
C ARG A 97 12.76 -2.56 7.87
N ASP A 98 13.04 -3.68 8.53
CA ASP A 98 14.31 -4.38 8.40
C ASP A 98 14.44 -5.03 7.02
N PHE A 99 13.35 -5.56 6.47
CA PHE A 99 13.32 -6.11 5.11
C PHE A 99 13.60 -5.05 4.05
N SER A 100 12.96 -3.88 4.14
CA SER A 100 13.19 -2.74 3.26
C SER A 100 14.67 -2.30 3.31
N LYS A 101 15.23 -2.11 4.52
CA LYS A 101 16.64 -1.76 4.72
C LYS A 101 17.60 -2.81 4.15
N LYS A 102 17.27 -4.09 4.24
CA LYS A 102 18.06 -5.19 3.68
C LYS A 102 18.19 -5.10 2.16
N LEU A 103 17.17 -4.56 1.49
CA LEU A 103 17.18 -4.29 0.05
C LEU A 103 17.85 -2.96 -0.32
N GLY A 104 18.34 -2.20 0.67
CA GLY A 104 18.98 -0.90 0.46
C GLY A 104 18.01 0.27 0.42
N HIS A 105 16.75 0.06 0.80
CA HIS A 105 15.72 1.11 0.78
C HIS A 105 15.62 1.83 2.13
N CYS A 106 15.05 3.02 2.12
CA CYS A 106 14.73 3.82 3.29
C CYS A 106 13.22 3.73 3.58
N PRO A 107 12.77 2.98 4.59
CA PRO A 107 11.35 2.86 4.91
C PRO A 107 10.84 4.13 5.64
N ILE A 108 9.87 4.80 5.05
CA ILE A 108 9.11 5.91 5.64
C ILE A 108 7.71 5.39 5.95
N ILE A 109 7.53 4.93 7.18
CA ILE A 109 6.28 4.31 7.65
C ILE A 109 5.82 5.04 8.90
N ASP A 110 4.56 5.48 8.91
CA ASP A 110 3.96 6.11 10.09
C ASP A 110 3.95 5.15 11.28
N ILE A 111 4.16 5.71 12.46
CA ILE A 111 4.09 4.94 13.70
C ILE A 111 2.62 4.65 14.01
N ASN A 112 2.29 3.38 14.20
CA ASN A 112 0.96 2.98 14.64
C ASN A 112 0.86 3.08 16.17
N PRO A 113 0.07 4.01 16.72
CA PRO A 113 -0.06 4.16 18.18
C PRO A 113 -0.76 2.98 18.84
N LYS A 114 -1.32 2.05 18.06
CA LYS A 114 -2.10 0.89 18.56
C LYS A 114 -3.14 1.37 19.59
N ASN A 115 -3.10 0.81 20.81
CA ASN A 115 -4.01 1.16 21.90
C ASN A 115 -3.35 2.05 22.98
N SER A 116 -2.12 2.52 22.77
CA SER A 116 -1.44 3.38 23.74
C SER A 116 -1.97 4.81 23.68
N LYS A 117 -2.63 5.25 24.74
CA LYS A 117 -3.12 6.64 24.88
C LYS A 117 -1.96 7.64 24.92
N GLU A 118 -0.85 7.29 25.58
CA GLU A 118 0.34 8.14 25.71
C GLU A 118 1.01 8.36 24.36
N LEU A 119 1.12 7.30 23.54
CA LEU A 119 1.72 7.40 22.21
C LEU A 119 0.83 8.22 21.27
N LYS A 120 -0.50 8.08 21.36
CA LYS A 120 -1.45 8.93 20.62
C LYS A 120 -1.28 10.40 20.97
N ALA A 121 -1.22 10.74 22.27
CA ALA A 121 -1.02 12.12 22.71
C ALA A 121 0.32 12.70 22.25
N LYS A 122 1.40 11.92 22.30
CA LYS A 122 2.73 12.35 21.79
C LYS A 122 2.70 12.62 20.28
N ILE A 123 2.08 11.74 19.49
CA ILE A 123 1.96 11.92 18.04
C ILE A 123 1.12 13.15 17.72
N GLU A 124 0.04 13.41 18.48
CA GLU A 124 -0.81 14.58 18.29
C GLU A 124 -0.06 15.88 18.59
N LEU A 125 0.69 15.93 19.70
CA LEU A 125 1.56 17.06 20.04
C LEU A 125 2.62 17.31 18.95
N GLN A 126 3.29 16.27 18.48
CA GLN A 126 4.28 16.41 17.39
C GLN A 126 3.64 16.91 16.09
N LYS A 127 2.42 16.49 15.76
CA LYS A 127 1.67 17.01 14.59
C LYS A 127 1.32 18.48 14.77
N GLU A 128 0.91 18.90 15.95
CA GLU A 128 0.61 20.32 16.23
C GLU A 128 1.88 21.20 16.19
N GLU A 129 2.99 20.73 16.78
CA GLU A 129 4.27 21.42 16.71
C GLU A 129 4.74 21.53 15.26
N LYS A 130 4.63 20.46 14.48
CA LYS A 130 4.98 20.45 13.06
C LYS A 130 4.12 21.43 12.26
N ARG A 131 2.81 21.49 12.48
CA ARG A 131 1.92 22.48 11.85
C ARG A 131 2.30 23.92 12.20
N LYS A 132 2.63 24.20 13.47
CA LYS A 132 3.08 25.53 13.91
C LYS A 132 4.42 25.89 13.24
N PHE A 133 5.34 24.94 13.12
CA PHE A 133 6.64 25.14 12.49
C PHE A 133 6.50 25.33 10.96
N GLU A 134 5.65 24.55 10.29
CA GLU A 134 5.35 24.70 8.86
C GLU A 134 4.66 26.03 8.54
N MET A 135 3.89 26.59 9.47
CA MET A 135 3.27 27.92 9.34
C MET A 135 4.28 29.05 9.46
N LEU A 136 5.43 28.83 10.09
CA LEU A 136 6.48 29.84 10.35
C LEU A 136 7.62 29.79 9.33
N LEU A 137 7.88 28.67 8.68
CA LEU A 137 9.03 28.46 7.81
C LEU A 137 8.62 27.69 6.54
N LEU A 138 8.70 28.33 5.39
CA LEU A 138 8.83 27.70 4.08
C LEU A 138 10.30 27.31 3.89
N PRO A 139 10.67 26.06 3.60
CA PRO A 139 10.09 25.03 2.75
C PRO A 139 9.79 23.70 3.47
N GLN A 140 8.91 22.86 2.88
CA GLN A 140 8.57 21.54 3.39
C GLN A 140 9.82 20.67 3.56
N ASN A 141 9.96 20.01 4.73
CA ASN A 141 10.97 18.97 4.94
C ASN A 141 10.83 17.88 3.85
N SER A 142 11.95 17.41 3.32
CA SER A 142 12.00 16.35 2.30
C SER A 142 11.14 15.14 2.68
N ASP A 143 11.16 14.72 3.94
CA ASP A 143 10.40 13.58 4.44
C ASP A 143 8.87 13.79 4.36
N THR A 144 8.40 15.02 4.58
CA THR A 144 6.98 15.35 4.45
C THR A 144 6.54 15.34 2.99
N HIS A 145 7.39 15.82 2.10
CA HIS A 145 7.14 15.78 0.66
C HIS A 145 7.05 14.32 0.18
N HIS A 146 8.01 13.49 0.54
CA HIS A 146 8.01 12.07 0.17
C HIS A 146 6.82 11.33 0.76
N TYR A 147 6.48 11.57 2.03
CA TYR A 147 5.31 10.95 2.65
C TYR A 147 4.00 11.29 1.94
N ASN A 148 3.84 12.53 1.49
CA ASN A 148 2.64 12.96 0.75
C ASN A 148 2.51 12.27 -0.61
N GLN A 149 3.61 11.79 -1.20
CA GLN A 149 3.58 11.00 -2.44
C GLN A 149 2.86 9.65 -2.29
N ARG A 150 2.64 9.17 -1.06
CA ARG A 150 1.80 7.99 -0.77
C ARG A 150 0.42 8.07 -1.41
N SER A 151 -0.13 9.27 -1.57
CA SER A 151 -1.42 9.48 -2.25
C SER A 151 -1.46 8.99 -3.70
N MET A 152 -0.31 8.66 -4.31
CA MET A 152 -0.26 8.05 -5.64
C MET A 152 -1.03 6.73 -5.71
N VAL A 153 -0.90 5.86 -4.69
CA VAL A 153 -1.65 4.60 -4.65
C VAL A 153 -3.15 4.84 -4.56
N GLU A 154 -3.58 5.90 -3.85
CA GLU A 154 -4.98 6.29 -3.76
C GLU A 154 -5.52 6.76 -5.14
N ARG A 155 -4.72 7.52 -5.91
CA ARG A 155 -5.05 7.92 -7.27
C ARG A 155 -5.13 6.73 -8.22
N VAL A 156 -4.17 5.80 -8.16
CA VAL A 156 -4.20 4.54 -8.93
C VAL A 156 -5.46 3.74 -8.62
N ASN A 157 -5.83 3.61 -7.33
CA ASN A 157 -7.06 2.94 -6.93
C ASN A 157 -8.32 3.65 -7.44
N LYS A 158 -8.30 4.98 -7.50
CA LYS A 158 -9.40 5.78 -8.07
C LYS A 158 -9.52 5.51 -9.57
N TYR A 159 -8.44 5.57 -10.34
CA TYR A 159 -8.45 5.23 -11.78
C TYR A 159 -9.01 3.81 -12.01
N LEU A 160 -8.56 2.82 -11.26
CA LEU A 160 -9.08 1.46 -11.37
C LEU A 160 -10.60 1.39 -11.21
N LYS A 161 -11.14 2.10 -10.22
CA LYS A 161 -12.56 2.07 -9.88
C LYS A 161 -13.41 2.89 -10.85
N ASP A 162 -13.00 4.11 -11.10
CA ASP A 162 -13.83 5.12 -11.78
C ASP A 162 -13.69 5.03 -13.31
N ASP A 163 -12.45 4.83 -13.80
CA ASP A 163 -12.17 4.89 -15.24
C ASP A 163 -12.09 3.51 -15.90
N PHE A 164 -11.63 2.49 -15.16
CA PHE A 164 -11.40 1.13 -15.71
C PHE A 164 -12.37 0.06 -15.18
N GLY A 165 -13.47 0.47 -14.55
CA GLY A 165 -14.59 -0.42 -14.22
C GLY A 165 -14.30 -1.48 -13.15
N CYS A 166 -13.19 -1.36 -12.38
CA CYS A 166 -12.83 -2.30 -11.35
C CYS A 166 -13.54 -2.07 -10.00
N ASN A 167 -14.53 -1.18 -9.96
CA ASN A 167 -15.29 -0.89 -8.74
C ASN A 167 -16.23 -2.05 -8.36
N THR A 168 -16.87 -2.65 -9.36
CA THR A 168 -17.77 -3.78 -9.16
C THR A 168 -17.40 -4.90 -10.11
N ILE A 169 -17.00 -6.04 -9.56
CA ILE A 169 -16.58 -7.22 -10.32
C ILE A 169 -17.63 -8.31 -10.16
N TYR A 170 -18.30 -8.65 -11.26
CA TYR A 170 -19.38 -9.63 -11.28
C TYR A 170 -18.90 -11.10 -11.41
N TYR A 171 -17.60 -11.32 -11.54
CA TYR A 171 -17.03 -12.66 -11.67
C TYR A 171 -16.75 -13.27 -10.30
N GLN A 172 -16.98 -14.59 -10.19
CA GLN A 172 -16.65 -15.37 -9.00
C GLN A 172 -15.36 -16.16 -9.21
N GLY A 173 -14.58 -16.29 -8.12
CA GLY A 173 -13.31 -17.01 -8.09
C GLY A 173 -12.09 -16.10 -8.22
N ALA A 174 -11.10 -16.35 -7.37
CA ALA A 174 -9.90 -15.52 -7.22
C ALA A 174 -9.17 -15.26 -8.55
N THR A 175 -9.01 -16.31 -9.38
CA THR A 175 -8.31 -16.20 -10.67
C THR A 175 -9.02 -15.25 -11.63
N LYS A 176 -10.35 -15.37 -11.75
CA LYS A 176 -11.12 -14.49 -12.64
C LYS A 176 -11.09 -13.03 -12.17
N VAL A 177 -11.27 -12.82 -10.88
CA VAL A 177 -11.20 -11.48 -10.26
C VAL A 177 -9.80 -10.88 -10.48
N ALA A 178 -8.74 -11.64 -10.20
CA ALA A 178 -7.38 -11.20 -10.41
C ALA A 178 -7.08 -10.86 -11.88
N SER A 179 -7.64 -11.62 -12.84
CA SER A 179 -7.50 -11.32 -14.27
C SER A 179 -8.15 -9.98 -14.64
N VAL A 180 -9.37 -9.71 -14.18
CA VAL A 180 -10.04 -8.42 -14.43
C VAL A 180 -9.21 -7.25 -13.85
N LEU A 181 -8.73 -7.40 -12.61
CA LEU A 181 -7.89 -6.40 -11.98
C LEU A 181 -6.55 -6.20 -12.73
N ALA A 182 -5.95 -7.28 -13.24
CA ALA A 182 -4.73 -7.21 -14.04
C ALA A 182 -4.93 -6.43 -15.35
N PHE A 183 -6.07 -6.61 -16.03
CA PHE A 183 -6.41 -5.81 -17.21
C PHE A 183 -6.62 -4.34 -16.86
N GLY A 184 -7.27 -4.03 -15.75
CA GLY A 184 -7.38 -2.64 -15.25
C GLY A 184 -6.02 -2.00 -14.99
N ILE A 185 -5.12 -2.72 -14.33
CA ILE A 185 -3.75 -2.27 -14.07
C ILE A 185 -2.99 -2.03 -15.37
N LEU A 186 -3.08 -2.95 -16.33
CA LEU A 186 -2.46 -2.79 -17.65
C LEU A 186 -2.99 -1.56 -18.36
N SER A 187 -4.29 -1.29 -18.28
CA SER A 187 -4.92 -0.10 -18.87
C SER A 187 -4.38 1.18 -18.25
N ILE A 188 -4.19 1.21 -16.92
CA ILE A 188 -3.54 2.35 -16.24
C ILE A 188 -2.11 2.53 -16.72
N CYS A 189 -1.31 1.46 -16.78
CA CYS A 189 0.07 1.53 -17.26
C CYS A 189 0.15 2.14 -18.66
N ILE A 190 -0.71 1.70 -19.58
CA ILE A 190 -0.79 2.25 -20.94
C ILE A 190 -1.19 3.73 -20.90
N HIS A 191 -2.25 4.05 -20.14
CA HIS A 191 -2.75 5.42 -20.06
C HIS A 191 -1.70 6.40 -19.49
N GLN A 192 -0.99 6.02 -18.43
CA GLN A 192 0.05 6.85 -17.85
C GLN A 192 1.29 6.93 -18.75
N SER A 193 1.67 5.83 -19.42
CA SER A 193 2.77 5.84 -20.37
C SER A 193 2.50 6.79 -21.56
N LEU A 194 1.28 6.84 -22.06
CA LEU A 194 0.90 7.79 -23.10
C LEU A 194 1.03 9.24 -22.64
N LYS A 195 0.66 9.55 -21.39
CA LYS A 195 0.83 10.91 -20.82
C LYS A 195 2.29 11.34 -20.67
N LEU A 196 3.22 10.38 -20.54
CA LEU A 196 4.64 10.71 -20.43
C LEU A 196 5.29 11.00 -21.81
N VAL A 197 4.64 10.59 -22.90
CA VAL A 197 5.16 10.73 -24.27
C VAL A 197 4.52 11.94 -24.99
N THR A 198 3.38 12.40 -24.52
CA THR A 198 2.67 13.59 -25.04
C THR A 198 3.01 14.84 -24.24
#